data_e78e7c05f0ca7706f96dcba59798235e
#
_entry.id   e78e7c05f0ca7706f96dcba59798235e
#
_cell.length_a   1.000
_cell.length_b   1.000
_cell.length_c   1.000
_cell.angle_alpha   90.00
_cell.angle_beta   90.00
_cell.angle_gamma   90.00
#
_symmetry.space_group_name_H-M   'P 1'
#
loop_
_entity.id
_entity.type
_entity.pdbx_description
1 polymer ?
#
loop_
_entity_poly.entity_id
_entity_poly.type
_entity_poly.pdbx_seq_one_letter_code
_entity_poly.pdbx_strand_id
1 'polypeptide(L)'
;MPRLIGHSTPPHTWDVPKFDSIDAYLASLPADQRAVVEQIERRVLAVVPDATRVIRYDMPTWQVDGSSLVHAAAWKQHVSLYPMPAAGDPDLDRDLAPHAGAKGTLKFSYSEVDYDLIERAVRRLAATRG
;
A
#
# COMPACT_ATOMS: atom_id res chain seq x y z
N MET A 1 -35.66 -7.56 12.26
CA MET A 1 -35.09 -7.14 12.22
C MET A 1 -34.83 -6.72 12.28
N PRO A 2 -35.03 -7.12 12.08
CA PRO A 2 -34.43 -6.76 11.73
C PRO A 2 -33.89 -6.48 11.81
N ARG A 3 -33.86 -6.58 11.66
CA ARG A 3 -33.07 -6.40 11.48
C ARG A 3 -32.35 -6.46 11.85
N LEU A 4 -32.38 -6.80 11.69
CA LEU A 4 -31.46 -6.85 11.85
C LEU A 4 -30.80 -7.02 12.10
N ILE A 5 -31.06 -7.23 12.08
CA ILE A 5 -30.25 -7.41 12.10
C ILE A 5 -29.60 -7.73 12.27
N GLY A 6 -29.68 -7.97 12.28
CA GLY A 6 -28.96 -8.20 12.02
C GLY A 6 -28.43 -8.71 12.18
N HIS A 7 -28.45 -8.99 11.91
CA HIS A 7 -27.75 -9.47 11.74
C HIS A 7 -27.15 -9.89 11.60
N SER A 8 -27.33 -10.00 11.62
CA SER A 8 -26.71 -10.47 11.33
C SER A 8 -25.90 -10.90 11.17
N THR A 9 -25.85 -11.08 10.87
CA THR A 9 -25.17 -11.61 10.57
C THR A 9 -24.58 -12.00 10.06
N PRO A 10 -24.54 -11.27 10.02
CA PRO A 10 -24.10 -11.94 9.06
C PRO A 10 -23.01 -12.57 8.92
N PRO A 11 -23.01 -13.31 8.57
CA PRO A 11 -21.99 -14.30 8.57
C PRO A 11 -20.85 -14.03 7.64
N HIS A 12 -20.91 -13.07 6.80
CA HIS A 12 -19.93 -12.84 5.73
C HIS A 12 -19.11 -11.59 5.95
N THR A 13 -18.67 -11.40 7.19
CA THR A 13 -17.84 -10.22 7.50
C THR A 13 -16.52 -10.22 6.74
N TRP A 14 -16.02 -11.40 6.33
CA TRP A 14 -14.80 -11.47 5.53
C TRP A 14 -15.00 -11.01 4.10
N ASP A 15 -16.25 -10.96 3.61
CA ASP A 15 -16.56 -10.46 2.28
C ASP A 15 -16.67 -8.94 2.24
N VAL A 16 -16.77 -8.30 3.41
CA VAL A 16 -16.90 -6.85 3.53
C VAL A 16 -15.53 -6.28 3.83
N PRO A 17 -15.06 -5.29 3.06
CA PRO A 17 -13.77 -4.67 3.36
C PRO A 17 -13.78 -4.10 4.76
N LYS A 18 -12.67 -4.28 5.46
CA LYS A 18 -12.49 -3.74 6.80
C LYS A 18 -12.54 -2.21 6.80
N PHE A 19 -12.12 -1.60 5.70
CA PHE A 19 -12.13 -0.16 5.51
C PHE A 19 -12.81 0.18 4.20
N ASP A 20 -13.58 1.27 4.19
CA ASP A 20 -14.29 1.71 2.98
C ASP A 20 -13.38 2.53 2.05
N SER A 21 -12.34 3.13 2.59
CA SER A 21 -11.51 4.05 1.84
C SER A 21 -10.12 4.14 2.45
N ILE A 22 -9.18 4.69 1.69
CA ILE A 22 -7.84 4.99 2.22
C ILE A 22 -7.94 5.96 3.38
N ASP A 23 -8.83 6.95 3.31
CA ASP A 23 -8.97 7.92 4.40
C ASP A 23 -9.46 7.24 5.68
N ALA A 24 -10.38 6.28 5.58
CA ALA A 24 -10.82 5.50 6.74
C ALA A 24 -9.67 4.65 7.31
N TYR A 25 -8.87 4.06 6.44
CA TYR A 25 -7.70 3.30 6.86
C TYR A 25 -6.72 4.20 7.63
N LEU A 26 -6.41 5.36 7.07
CA LEU A 26 -5.50 6.31 7.72
C LEU A 26 -6.03 6.77 9.07
N ALA A 27 -7.33 7.02 9.17
CA ALA A 27 -7.93 7.45 10.43
C ALA A 27 -7.81 6.39 11.53
N SER A 28 -7.68 5.12 11.16
CA SER A 28 -7.53 4.02 12.11
C SER A 28 -6.13 3.87 12.69
N LEU A 29 -5.14 4.56 12.10
CA LEU A 29 -3.74 4.38 12.46
C LEU A 29 -3.31 5.36 13.56
N PRO A 30 -2.34 4.97 14.40
CA PRO A 30 -1.66 5.94 15.26
C PRO A 30 -1.06 7.05 14.41
N ALA A 31 -0.93 8.24 14.98
CA ALA A 31 -0.53 9.44 14.23
C ALA A 31 0.82 9.28 13.50
N ASP A 32 1.79 8.64 14.14
CA ASP A 32 3.12 8.44 13.54
C ASP A 32 3.07 7.49 12.34
N GLN A 33 2.29 6.41 12.44
CA GLN A 33 2.12 5.48 11.33
C GLN A 33 1.32 6.11 10.19
N ARG A 34 0.29 6.87 10.55
CA ARG A 34 -0.51 7.60 9.57
C ARG A 34 0.36 8.56 8.75
N ALA A 35 1.23 9.30 9.41
CA ALA A 35 2.13 10.23 8.73
C ALA A 35 3.02 9.52 7.71
N VAL A 36 3.52 8.34 8.04
CA VAL A 36 4.35 7.55 7.13
C VAL A 36 3.55 7.13 5.89
N VAL A 37 2.35 6.59 6.08
CA VAL A 37 1.53 6.16 4.94
C VAL A 37 1.13 7.35 4.07
N GLU A 38 0.83 8.50 4.69
CA GLU A 38 0.53 9.71 3.95
C GLU A 38 1.71 10.18 3.11
N GLN A 39 2.92 10.09 3.63
CA GLN A 39 4.12 10.42 2.87
C GLN A 39 4.33 9.45 1.71
N ILE A 40 4.09 8.16 1.94
CA ILE A 40 4.16 7.17 0.87
C ILE A 40 3.16 7.52 -0.23
N GLU A 41 1.94 7.87 0.14
CA GLU A 41 0.93 8.26 -0.85
C GLU A 41 1.39 9.46 -1.67
N ARG A 42 2.00 10.46 -1.04
CA ARG A 42 2.52 11.61 -1.79
C ARG A 42 3.53 11.19 -2.84
N ARG A 43 4.39 10.24 -2.50
CA ARG A 43 5.39 9.74 -3.46
C ARG A 43 4.75 8.93 -4.58
N VAL A 44 3.74 8.12 -4.26
CA VAL A 44 2.99 7.40 -5.28
C VAL A 44 2.33 8.37 -6.25
N LEU A 45 1.63 9.38 -5.71
CA LEU A 45 0.91 10.35 -6.53
C LEU A 45 1.85 11.29 -7.28
N ALA A 46 3.09 11.46 -6.83
CA ALA A 46 4.10 12.20 -7.59
C ALA A 46 4.47 11.46 -8.88
N VAL A 47 4.41 10.12 -8.87
CA VAL A 47 4.68 9.30 -10.05
C VAL A 47 3.44 9.15 -10.93
N VAL A 48 2.30 8.88 -10.30
CA VAL A 48 1.03 8.61 -11.00
C VAL A 48 -0.08 9.51 -10.44
N PRO A 49 -0.11 10.79 -10.83
CA PRO A 49 -1.05 11.75 -10.23
C PRO A 49 -2.52 11.38 -10.42
N ASP A 50 -2.83 10.62 -11.47
CA ASP A 50 -4.21 10.25 -11.79
C ASP A 50 -4.60 8.90 -11.19
N ALA A 51 -3.78 8.32 -10.33
CA ALA A 51 -4.09 7.04 -9.72
C ALA A 51 -5.39 7.09 -8.92
N THR A 52 -6.17 6.02 -9.01
CA THR A 52 -7.39 5.87 -8.22
C THR A 52 -7.03 5.30 -6.87
N ARG A 53 -7.54 5.90 -5.80
CA ARG A 53 -7.29 5.50 -4.41
C ARG A 53 -8.36 4.55 -3.95
N VAL A 54 -8.01 3.32 -3.65
CA VAL A 54 -8.98 2.29 -3.25
C VAL A 54 -8.41 1.43 -2.12
N ILE A 55 -9.26 0.60 -1.53
CA ILE A 55 -8.84 -0.45 -0.60
C ILE A 55 -8.92 -1.79 -1.34
N ARG A 56 -7.83 -2.55 -1.29
CA ARG A 56 -7.78 -3.94 -1.79
C ARG A 56 -6.99 -4.75 -0.78
N TYR A 57 -7.46 -5.94 -0.47
CA TYR A 57 -6.81 -6.81 0.52
C TYR A 57 -6.65 -6.11 1.87
N ASP A 58 -7.65 -5.27 2.22
CA ASP A 58 -7.68 -4.48 3.46
C ASP A 58 -6.51 -3.48 3.58
N MET A 59 -5.95 -3.02 2.48
CA MET A 59 -4.86 -2.03 2.52
C MET A 59 -5.01 -0.98 1.42
N PRO A 60 -4.42 0.20 1.66
CA PRO A 60 -4.36 1.24 0.64
C PRO A 60 -3.76 0.72 -0.65
N THR A 61 -4.44 1.02 -1.74
CA THR A 61 -4.04 0.57 -3.07
C THR A 61 -4.22 1.73 -4.04
N TRP A 62 -3.26 1.90 -4.93
CA TRP A 62 -3.34 2.92 -5.96
C TRP A 62 -3.40 2.20 -7.31
N GLN A 63 -4.45 2.49 -8.07
CA GLN A 63 -4.72 1.84 -9.34
C GLN A 63 -4.48 2.80 -10.49
N VAL A 64 -3.98 2.27 -11.58
CA VAL A 64 -3.80 3.01 -12.83
C VAL A 64 -4.52 2.22 -13.91
N ASP A 65 -5.43 2.89 -14.63
CA ASP A 65 -6.23 2.27 -15.70
C ASP A 65 -6.96 1.00 -15.23
N GLY A 66 -7.47 1.05 -13.99
CA GLY A 66 -8.25 -0.05 -13.43
C GLY A 66 -7.45 -1.21 -12.87
N SER A 67 -6.10 -1.14 -12.91
CA SER A 67 -5.22 -2.19 -12.40
C SER A 67 -4.42 -1.68 -11.22
N SER A 68 -4.26 -2.53 -10.20
CA SER A 68 -3.48 -2.17 -9.03
C SER A 68 -2.01 -2.01 -9.40
N LEU A 69 -1.45 -0.87 -9.06
CA LEU A 69 -0.02 -0.60 -9.27
C LEU A 69 0.79 -0.95 -8.04
N VAL A 70 0.36 -0.46 -6.89
CA VAL A 70 1.10 -0.64 -5.64
C VAL A 70 0.13 -0.61 -4.47
N HIS A 71 0.46 -1.38 -3.44
CA HIS A 71 -0.27 -1.45 -2.18
C HIS A 71 0.68 -1.09 -1.05
N ALA A 72 0.15 -0.51 0.03
CA ALA A 72 0.93 -0.25 1.23
C ALA A 72 0.17 -0.75 2.45
N ALA A 73 0.88 -1.36 3.39
CA ALA A 73 0.27 -1.83 4.62
C ALA A 73 1.07 -1.36 5.82
N ALA A 74 0.39 -0.75 6.79
CA ALA A 74 1.00 -0.32 8.04
C ALA A 74 0.84 -1.42 9.07
N TRP A 75 1.94 -2.01 9.47
CA TRP A 75 1.99 -3.02 10.52
C TRP A 75 2.47 -2.37 11.82
N LYS A 76 2.50 -3.12 12.87
CA LYS A 76 2.83 -2.57 14.19
C LYS A 76 4.22 -1.94 14.24
N GLN A 77 5.21 -2.57 13.62
CA GLN A 77 6.60 -2.14 13.72
C GLN A 77 7.23 -1.78 12.38
N HIS A 78 6.50 -1.96 11.29
CA HIS A 78 7.04 -1.67 9.96
C HIS A 78 5.92 -1.35 8.99
N VAL A 79 6.28 -0.76 7.87
CA VAL A 79 5.38 -0.56 6.73
C VAL A 79 5.88 -1.42 5.57
N SER A 80 4.94 -1.99 4.82
CA SER A 80 5.26 -2.84 3.68
C SER A 80 4.65 -2.26 2.41
N LEU A 81 5.35 -2.45 1.29
CA LEU A 81 4.82 -2.12 -0.03
C LEU A 81 4.83 -3.39 -0.90
N TYR A 82 3.85 -3.50 -1.75
CA TYR A 82 3.63 -4.64 -2.65
C TYR A 82 3.24 -4.14 -4.03
N PRO A 83 3.69 -4.74 -5.11
CA PRO A 83 4.77 -5.71 -5.17
C PRO A 83 6.12 -4.99 -5.24
N MET A 84 7.18 -5.72 -4.97
CA MET A 84 8.53 -5.26 -5.28
C MET A 84 8.68 -5.22 -6.80
N PRO A 85 9.31 -4.18 -7.38
CA PRO A 85 9.51 -4.14 -8.81
C PRO A 85 10.35 -5.31 -9.31
N ALA A 86 10.09 -5.75 -10.53
CA ALA A 86 10.89 -6.79 -11.16
C ALA A 86 12.33 -6.29 -11.36
N ALA A 87 13.28 -7.21 -11.25
CA ALA A 87 14.70 -6.90 -11.47
C ALA A 87 14.94 -6.40 -12.90
N GLY A 88 16.00 -5.60 -13.08
CA GLY A 88 16.35 -5.09 -14.38
C GLY A 88 16.96 -3.69 -14.34
N ASP A 89 16.95 -3.06 -13.19
CA ASP A 89 17.63 -1.77 -12.96
C ASP A 89 18.67 -2.02 -11.87
N PRO A 90 19.95 -2.22 -12.23
CA PRO A 90 20.95 -2.64 -11.24
C PRO A 90 21.09 -1.75 -10.03
N ASP A 91 21.04 -0.43 -10.21
CA ASP A 91 21.16 0.50 -9.08
C ASP A 91 19.95 0.39 -8.15
N LEU A 92 18.76 0.35 -8.72
CA LEU A 92 17.55 0.20 -7.94
C LEU A 92 17.51 -1.16 -7.26
N ASP A 93 17.84 -2.22 -7.98
CA ASP A 93 17.86 -3.59 -7.43
C ASP A 93 18.78 -3.68 -6.22
N ARG A 94 19.96 -3.07 -6.32
CA ARG A 94 20.93 -3.02 -5.23
C ARG A 94 20.37 -2.27 -4.03
N ASP A 95 19.74 -1.12 -4.27
CA ASP A 95 19.24 -0.26 -3.20
C ASP A 95 18.00 -0.87 -2.51
N LEU A 96 17.20 -1.64 -3.25
CA LEU A 96 16.02 -2.30 -2.69
C LEU A 96 16.37 -3.57 -1.92
N ALA A 97 17.49 -4.21 -2.23
CA ALA A 97 17.82 -5.52 -1.65
C ALA A 97 17.75 -5.56 -0.12
N PRO A 98 18.26 -4.56 0.62
CA PRO A 98 18.17 -4.60 2.10
C PRO A 98 16.74 -4.57 2.64
N HIS A 99 15.79 -4.13 1.82
CA HIS A 99 14.39 -3.98 2.22
C HIS A 99 13.51 -5.10 1.69
N ALA A 100 14.07 -6.00 0.89
CA ALA A 100 13.30 -7.09 0.30
C ALA A 100 12.87 -8.09 1.36
N GLY A 101 11.56 -8.32 1.43
CA GLY A 101 10.98 -9.32 2.30
C GLY A 101 10.50 -10.52 1.50
N ALA A 102 9.77 -11.40 2.17
CA ALA A 102 9.22 -12.58 1.52
C ALA A 102 8.14 -12.20 0.50
N LYS A 103 8.01 -13.00 -0.54
CA LYS A 103 6.91 -12.93 -1.50
C LYS A 103 6.80 -11.59 -2.24
N GLY A 104 7.94 -11.00 -2.59
CA GLY A 104 7.93 -9.78 -3.37
C GLY A 104 7.49 -8.54 -2.60
N THR A 105 7.79 -8.48 -1.33
CA THR A 105 7.43 -7.38 -0.44
C THR A 105 8.63 -6.50 -0.19
N LEU A 106 8.43 -5.18 -0.08
CA LEU A 106 9.42 -4.26 0.47
C LEU A 106 9.00 -3.91 1.89
N LYS A 107 9.95 -3.96 2.84
CA LYS A 107 9.70 -3.67 4.26
C LYS A 107 10.61 -2.58 4.77
N PHE A 108 10.03 -1.63 5.50
CA PHE A 108 10.78 -0.55 6.15
C PHE A 108 10.32 -0.44 7.59
N SER A 109 11.26 -0.40 8.55
CA SER A 109 10.88 0.00 9.89
C SER A 109 10.51 1.48 9.86
N TYR A 110 9.61 1.91 10.75
CA TYR A 110 9.10 3.28 10.71
C TYR A 110 10.18 4.34 10.88
N SER A 111 11.28 4.01 11.56
CA SER A 111 12.38 4.95 11.74
C SER A 111 13.33 5.00 10.54
N GLU A 112 13.17 4.10 9.56
CA GLU A 112 14.12 3.97 8.46
C GLU A 112 13.45 3.97 7.09
N VAL A 113 12.31 4.60 6.98
CA VAL A 113 11.59 4.67 5.71
C VAL A 113 12.34 5.59 4.75
N ASP A 114 12.70 5.06 3.59
CA ASP A 114 13.39 5.80 2.55
C ASP A 114 12.38 6.17 1.45
N TYR A 115 11.83 7.37 1.55
CA TYR A 115 10.77 7.80 0.64
C TYR A 115 11.27 7.99 -0.79
N ASP A 116 12.50 8.43 -0.97
CA ASP A 116 13.06 8.58 -2.32
C ASP A 116 13.21 7.22 -2.99
N LEU A 117 13.62 6.22 -2.23
CA LEU A 117 13.71 4.85 -2.74
C LEU A 117 12.34 4.30 -3.09
N ILE A 118 11.34 4.57 -2.25
CA ILE A 118 9.96 4.16 -2.51
C ILE A 118 9.47 4.79 -3.82
N GLU A 119 9.74 6.08 -4.01
CA GLU A 119 9.33 6.75 -5.26
C GLU A 119 10.00 6.13 -6.47
N ARG A 120 11.28 5.79 -6.37
CA ARG A 120 12.00 5.10 -7.45
C ARG A 120 11.37 3.74 -7.75
N ALA A 121 11.00 2.99 -6.70
CA ALA A 121 10.34 1.70 -6.87
C ALA A 121 9.00 1.85 -7.57
N VAL A 122 8.19 2.83 -7.17
CA VAL A 122 6.88 3.09 -7.80
C VAL A 122 7.07 3.50 -9.26
N ARG A 123 8.08 4.33 -9.54
CA ARG A 123 8.39 4.74 -10.91
C ARG A 123 8.74 3.53 -11.77
N ARG A 124 9.50 2.60 -11.23
CA ARG A 124 9.84 1.36 -11.93
C ARG A 124 8.59 0.50 -12.18
N LEU A 125 7.73 0.36 -11.17
CA LEU A 125 6.47 -0.36 -11.32
C LEU A 125 5.62 0.26 -12.43
N ALA A 126 5.51 1.58 -12.45
CA ALA A 126 4.73 2.28 -13.48
C ALA A 126 5.34 2.09 -14.87
N ALA A 127 6.65 2.10 -14.97
CA ALA A 127 7.35 1.97 -16.24
C ALA A 127 7.27 0.55 -16.83
N THR A 128 7.14 -0.46 -15.99
CA THR A 128 7.17 -1.86 -16.43
C THR A 128 5.79 -2.52 -16.46
N ARG A 129 4.73 -1.81 -16.10
CA ARG A 129 3.40 -2.38 -16.20
C ARG A 129 3.03 -2.56 -17.67
N GLY A 130 2.47 -3.69 -17.97
CA GLY A 130 2.19 -4.09 -19.34
C GLY A 130 0.89 -3.62 -19.89
#